data_9f24eb4468dd2ce910d0374becbed0c4
#
_entry.id   9f24eb4468dd2ce910d0374becbed0c4
#
_cell.length_a   1.000
_cell.length_b   1.000
_cell.length_c   1.000
_cell.angle_alpha   90.00
_cell.angle_beta   90.00
_cell.angle_gamma   90.00
#
_symmetry.space_group_name_H-M   'P 1'
#
loop_
_entity.id
_entity.type
_entity.pdbx_description
1 polymer ?
#
loop_
_entity_poly.entity_id
_entity_poly.type
_entity_poly.pdbx_seq_one_letter_code
_entity_poly.pdbx_strand_id
1 'polypeptide(L)'
;MKIVIIDGQGGKMVRSVIEQLKKRFPELETYAIGTNSIATSAMLKAGATYGATGENPAIVNAQDADIIIGPIGIVMANSLLGEITPAMAASIGSSKAYKILIPVNRCNHYIVGCQNNTLSDYISMVCDEVGKEVKSI
;
A
#
# COMPACT_ATOMS: atom_id res chain seq x y z
N MET A 1 14.42 -7.29 3.71
CA MET A 1 13.06 -7.27 3.12
C MET A 1 12.63 -5.82 2.89
N LYS A 2 12.18 -5.52 1.70
CA LYS A 2 11.72 -4.18 1.35
C LYS A 2 10.19 -4.16 1.24
N ILE A 3 9.56 -3.40 2.14
CA ILE A 3 8.10 -3.23 2.18
C ILE A 3 7.77 -1.84 1.66
N VAL A 4 7.04 -1.79 0.54
CA VAL A 4 6.60 -0.55 -0.08
C VAL A 4 5.10 -0.40 0.15
N ILE A 5 4.69 0.74 0.63
CA ILE A 5 3.29 1.03 0.94
C ILE A 5 2.87 2.21 0.09
N ILE A 6 1.85 2.00 -0.73
CA ILE A 6 1.41 2.98 -1.73
C ILE A 6 -0.01 3.41 -1.42
N ASP A 7 -0.26 4.71 -1.37
CA ASP A 7 -1.60 5.25 -1.20
C ASP A 7 -1.72 6.59 -1.91
N GLY A 8 -2.96 7.04 -2.02
CA GLY A 8 -3.29 8.32 -2.63
C GLY A 8 -4.34 9.06 -1.82
N GLN A 9 -4.86 10.13 -2.40
CA GLN A 9 -5.84 11.00 -1.78
C GLN A 9 -5.36 11.45 -0.40
N GLY A 10 -6.10 11.19 0.67
CA GLY A 10 -5.73 11.61 2.03
C GLY A 10 -4.82 10.66 2.80
N GLY A 11 -4.59 9.46 2.29
CA GLY A 11 -3.70 8.47 2.94
C GLY A 11 -4.20 7.90 4.26
N LYS A 12 -5.44 8.14 4.62
CA LYS A 12 -5.95 7.80 5.97
C LYS A 12 -5.96 6.31 6.27
N MET A 13 -6.34 5.49 5.30
CA MET A 13 -6.48 4.06 5.52
C MET A 13 -5.12 3.39 5.71
N VAL A 14 -4.21 3.67 4.82
CA VAL A 14 -2.89 3.07 4.84
C VAL A 14 -2.06 3.60 6.00
N ARG A 15 -2.34 4.82 6.45
CA ARG A 15 -1.75 5.35 7.68
C ARG A 15 -1.98 4.41 8.86
N SER A 16 -3.20 3.92 9.01
CA SER A 16 -3.53 2.99 10.11
C SER A 16 -2.81 1.66 9.97
N VAL A 17 -2.61 1.18 8.73
CA VAL A 17 -1.81 -0.02 8.47
C VAL A 17 -0.37 0.20 8.96
N ILE A 18 0.24 1.33 8.63
CA ILE A 18 1.62 1.64 9.04
C ILE A 18 1.73 1.68 10.56
N GLU A 19 0.78 2.33 11.22
CA GLU A 19 0.77 2.40 12.70
C GLU A 19 0.76 1.01 13.32
N GLN A 20 -0.06 0.11 12.81
CA GLN A 20 -0.17 -1.25 13.34
C GLN A 20 1.07 -2.10 12.99
N LEU A 21 1.60 -1.97 11.79
CA LEU A 21 2.84 -2.63 11.41
C LEU A 21 3.99 -2.22 12.33
N LYS A 22 4.09 -0.94 12.64
CA LYS A 22 5.13 -0.44 13.52
C LYS A 22 5.01 -0.99 14.95
N LYS A 23 3.80 -1.15 15.43
CA LYS A 23 3.55 -1.76 16.75
C LYS A 23 3.92 -3.24 16.77
N ARG A 24 3.52 -3.98 15.75
CA ARG A 24 3.71 -5.44 15.71
C ARG A 24 5.13 -5.84 15.27
N PHE A 25 5.74 -5.05 14.40
CA PHE A 25 7.06 -5.34 13.82
C PHE A 25 7.92 -4.07 13.82
N PRO A 26 8.36 -3.61 15.01
CA PRO A 26 9.04 -2.29 15.11
C PRO A 26 10.36 -2.20 14.35
N GLU A 27 10.97 -3.34 13.99
CA GLU A 27 12.24 -3.36 13.26
C GLU A 27 12.08 -3.29 11.75
N LEU A 28 10.86 -3.46 11.23
CA LEU A 28 10.64 -3.41 9.80
C LEU A 28 10.75 -1.98 9.28
N GLU A 29 11.54 -1.81 8.23
CA GLU A 29 11.61 -0.55 7.50
C GLU A 29 10.52 -0.53 6.43
N THR A 30 9.82 0.59 6.32
CA THR A 30 8.75 0.76 5.33
C THR A 30 9.02 1.98 4.47
N TYR A 31 8.69 1.84 3.18
CA TYR A 31 8.85 2.87 2.18
C TYR A 31 7.46 3.36 1.78
N ALA A 32 7.10 4.56 2.19
CA ALA A 32 5.79 5.13 1.88
C ALA A 32 5.85 5.92 0.59
N ILE A 33 5.04 5.53 -0.38
CA ILE A 33 4.92 6.23 -1.65
C ILE A 33 3.51 6.80 -1.76
N GLY A 34 3.40 8.11 -1.66
CA GLY A 34 2.13 8.80 -1.86
C GLY A 34 2.00 9.31 -3.28
N THR A 35 0.79 9.28 -3.83
CA THR A 35 0.53 9.90 -5.13
C THR A 35 0.52 11.43 -5.04
N ASN A 36 0.37 11.96 -3.83
CA ASN A 36 0.44 13.39 -3.53
C ASN A 36 1.15 13.58 -2.18
N SER A 37 1.55 14.82 -1.91
CA SER A 37 2.34 15.12 -0.70
C SER A 37 1.55 14.94 0.60
N ILE A 38 0.24 15.10 0.56
CA ILE A 38 -0.61 14.93 1.74
C ILE A 38 -0.60 13.45 2.17
N ALA A 39 -0.76 12.55 1.20
CA ALA A 39 -0.72 11.11 1.46
C ALA A 39 0.66 10.69 1.99
N THR A 40 1.73 11.13 1.36
CA THR A 40 3.09 10.83 1.81
C THR A 40 3.34 11.33 3.22
N SER A 41 2.93 12.56 3.52
CA SER A 41 3.09 13.14 4.85
C SER A 41 2.33 12.36 5.92
N ALA A 42 1.10 11.95 5.62
CA ALA A 42 0.30 11.15 6.56
C ALA A 42 0.98 9.82 6.89
N MET A 43 1.54 9.16 5.89
CA MET A 43 2.24 7.89 6.06
C MET A 43 3.54 8.05 6.86
N LEU A 44 4.29 9.11 6.61
CA LEU A 44 5.50 9.40 7.37
C LEU A 44 5.19 9.69 8.83
N LYS A 45 4.12 10.46 9.09
CA LYS A 45 3.68 10.73 10.47
C LYS A 45 3.23 9.47 11.19
N ALA A 46 2.71 8.49 10.47
CA ALA A 46 2.31 7.20 11.04
C ALA A 46 3.51 6.32 11.41
N GLY A 47 4.69 6.65 10.93
CA GLY A 47 5.90 5.94 11.28
C GLY A 47 6.63 5.25 10.13
N ALA A 48 6.28 5.53 8.88
CA ALA A 48 7.04 5.01 7.74
C ALA A 48 8.49 5.52 7.82
N THR A 49 9.42 4.65 7.43
CA THR A 49 10.85 4.95 7.54
C THR A 49 11.29 5.96 6.48
N TYR A 50 10.84 5.76 5.25
CA TYR A 50 11.17 6.61 4.11
C TYR A 50 9.90 7.00 3.37
N GLY A 51 9.92 8.15 2.71
CA GLY A 51 8.77 8.62 1.94
C GLY A 51 9.18 9.32 0.67
N ALA A 52 8.40 9.12 -0.38
CA ALA A 52 8.55 9.82 -1.64
C ALA A 52 7.20 9.99 -2.30
N THR A 53 7.08 10.95 -3.21
CA THR A 53 5.79 11.33 -3.78
C THR A 53 5.82 11.25 -5.30
N GLY A 54 4.81 10.63 -5.87
CA GLY A 54 4.55 10.70 -7.30
C GLY A 54 4.80 9.43 -8.07
N GLU A 55 4.65 9.55 -9.38
CA GLU A 55 4.70 8.43 -10.30
C GLU A 55 6.07 7.74 -10.32
N ASN A 56 7.13 8.53 -10.47
CA ASN A 56 8.46 7.93 -10.60
C ASN A 56 8.88 7.13 -9.37
N PRO A 57 8.70 7.64 -8.13
CA PRO A 57 8.97 6.83 -6.95
C PRO A 57 8.16 5.54 -6.88
N ALA A 58 6.90 5.54 -7.33
CA ALA A 58 6.09 4.33 -7.38
C ALA A 58 6.70 3.31 -8.34
N ILE A 59 7.09 3.75 -9.53
CA ILE A 59 7.70 2.89 -10.55
C ILE A 59 9.04 2.32 -10.06
N VAL A 60 9.92 3.18 -9.56
CA VAL A 60 11.25 2.79 -9.12
C VAL A 60 11.19 1.82 -7.94
N ASN A 61 10.36 2.12 -6.95
CA ASN A 61 10.30 1.31 -5.74
C ASN A 61 9.52 0.00 -5.93
N ALA A 62 8.64 -0.09 -6.92
CA ALA A 62 7.97 -1.33 -7.25
C ALA A 62 8.92 -2.37 -7.87
N GLN A 63 10.04 -1.94 -8.43
CA GLN A 63 10.97 -2.83 -9.13
C GLN A 63 11.67 -3.81 -8.19
N ASP A 64 12.02 -3.38 -6.99
CA ASP A 64 12.79 -4.19 -6.04
C ASP A 64 12.07 -4.43 -4.70
N ALA A 65 10.78 -4.16 -4.64
CA ALA A 65 9.99 -4.44 -3.44
C ALA A 65 9.83 -5.94 -3.25
N ASP A 66 9.83 -6.36 -1.99
CA ASP A 66 9.45 -7.73 -1.62
C ASP A 66 7.95 -7.82 -1.35
N ILE A 67 7.40 -6.80 -0.73
CA ILE A 67 5.95 -6.68 -0.46
C ILE A 67 5.50 -5.29 -0.88
N ILE A 68 4.36 -5.23 -1.55
CA ILE A 68 3.67 -3.96 -1.83
C ILE A 68 2.30 -4.01 -1.16
N ILE A 69 2.00 -2.99 -0.38
CA ILE A 69 0.72 -2.87 0.34
C ILE A 69 0.01 -1.61 -0.13
N GLY A 70 -1.28 -1.71 -0.35
CA GLY A 70 -2.09 -0.54 -0.66
C GLY A 70 -3.53 -0.89 -0.98
N PRO A 71 -4.37 0.11 -1.24
CA PRO A 71 -5.71 -0.15 -1.74
C PRO A 71 -5.63 -0.84 -3.10
N ILE A 72 -6.63 -1.65 -3.42
CA ILE A 72 -6.64 -2.39 -4.70
C ILE A 72 -6.53 -1.46 -5.91
N GLY A 73 -6.98 -0.22 -5.78
CA GLY A 73 -6.89 0.77 -6.85
C GLY A 73 -5.47 1.06 -7.35
N ILE A 74 -4.43 0.72 -6.59
CA ILE A 74 -3.05 0.99 -7.04
C ILE A 74 -2.64 0.15 -8.25
N VAL A 75 -3.35 -0.94 -8.53
CA VAL A 75 -3.14 -1.76 -9.75
C VAL A 75 -4.20 -1.49 -10.82
N MET A 76 -5.06 -0.51 -10.62
CA MET A 76 -6.11 -0.13 -11.56
C MET A 76 -5.79 1.22 -12.17
N ALA A 77 -5.51 1.22 -13.47
CA ALA A 77 -5.18 2.46 -14.20
C ALA A 77 -6.28 3.51 -14.02
N ASN A 78 -5.86 4.74 -13.75
CA ASN A 78 -6.71 5.92 -13.59
C ASN A 78 -7.64 5.89 -12.37
N SER A 79 -7.39 5.00 -11.42
CA SER A 79 -8.12 4.99 -10.15
C SER A 79 -7.72 6.16 -9.27
N LEU A 80 -8.44 6.34 -8.16
CA LEU A 80 -8.20 7.43 -7.19
C LEU A 80 -8.26 8.80 -7.91
N LEU A 81 -9.32 9.02 -8.69
CA LEU A 81 -9.52 10.27 -9.46
C LEU A 81 -8.35 10.56 -10.40
N GLY A 82 -7.73 9.52 -10.94
CA GLY A 82 -6.61 9.69 -11.87
C GLY A 82 -5.25 9.78 -11.20
N GLU A 83 -5.16 9.71 -9.89
CA GLU A 83 -3.87 9.77 -9.20
C GLU A 83 -2.98 8.57 -9.53
N ILE A 84 -3.60 7.42 -9.82
CA ILE A 84 -2.86 6.23 -10.27
C ILE A 84 -2.82 6.26 -11.79
N THR A 85 -1.67 6.60 -12.33
CA THR A 85 -1.48 6.62 -13.79
C THR A 85 -1.43 5.19 -14.33
N PRO A 86 -1.70 4.99 -15.65
CA PRO A 86 -1.51 3.68 -16.27
C PRO A 86 -0.08 3.14 -16.07
N ALA A 87 0.93 4.00 -16.13
CA ALA A 87 2.32 3.58 -15.89
C ALA A 87 2.54 3.07 -14.47
N MET A 88 1.96 3.73 -13.48
CA MET A 88 2.03 3.30 -12.08
C MET A 88 1.35 1.94 -11.90
N ALA A 89 0.11 1.81 -12.38
CA ALA A 89 -0.65 0.56 -12.26
C ALA A 89 0.09 -0.61 -12.92
N ALA A 90 0.65 -0.38 -14.10
CA ALA A 90 1.42 -1.40 -14.82
C ALA A 90 2.69 -1.79 -14.05
N SER A 91 3.42 -0.82 -13.52
CA SER A 91 4.65 -1.09 -12.76
C SER A 91 4.37 -1.87 -11.48
N ILE A 92 3.33 -1.48 -10.76
CA ILE A 92 2.95 -2.16 -9.53
C ILE A 92 2.42 -3.56 -9.83
N GLY A 93 1.51 -3.67 -10.82
CA GLY A 93 0.90 -4.94 -11.19
C GLY A 93 1.90 -5.96 -11.74
N SER A 94 2.91 -5.52 -12.46
CA SER A 94 3.93 -6.39 -13.04
C SER A 94 5.12 -6.65 -12.10
N SER A 95 5.18 -5.99 -10.96
CA SER A 95 6.22 -6.24 -9.96
C SER A 95 6.22 -7.69 -9.49
N LYS A 96 7.39 -8.22 -9.20
CA LYS A 96 7.53 -9.56 -8.59
C LYS A 96 7.18 -9.58 -7.11
N ALA A 97 6.96 -8.41 -6.51
CA ALA A 97 6.59 -8.31 -5.10
C ALA A 97 5.29 -9.06 -4.81
N TYR A 98 5.19 -9.58 -3.60
CA TYR A 98 3.91 -10.07 -3.08
C TYR A 98 3.03 -8.87 -2.77
N LYS A 99 1.86 -8.79 -3.40
CA LYS A 99 0.97 -7.64 -3.27
C LYS A 99 -0.15 -7.94 -2.30
N ILE A 100 -0.22 -7.17 -1.23
CA ILE A 100 -1.30 -7.25 -0.24
C ILE A 100 -2.23 -6.07 -0.51
N LEU A 101 -3.36 -6.35 -1.13
CA LEU A 101 -4.27 -5.33 -1.64
C LEU A 101 -5.53 -5.27 -0.79
N ILE A 102 -5.88 -4.07 -0.36
CA ILE A 102 -7.08 -3.84 0.45
C ILE A 102 -8.23 -3.47 -0.49
N PRO A 103 -9.37 -4.21 -0.45
CA PRO A 103 -10.44 -4.03 -1.42
C PRO A 103 -11.36 -2.85 -1.10
N VAL A 104 -10.78 -1.67 -0.97
CA VAL A 104 -11.48 -0.41 -0.73
C VAL A 104 -11.28 0.53 -1.91
N ASN A 105 -12.10 1.57 -2.00
CA ASN A 105 -12.06 2.56 -3.09
C ASN A 105 -12.11 1.87 -4.46
N ARG A 106 -13.03 0.94 -4.62
CA ARG A 106 -13.12 0.03 -5.77
C ARG A 106 -13.66 0.67 -7.03
N CYS A 107 -14.00 1.91 -7.06
CA CYS A 107 -14.63 2.65 -8.17
C CYS A 107 -15.01 1.80 -9.38
N ASN A 108 -16.30 1.54 -9.59
CA ASN A 108 -16.82 0.71 -10.69
C ASN A 108 -16.29 -0.74 -10.74
N HIS A 109 -15.71 -1.25 -9.67
CA HIS A 109 -15.24 -2.64 -9.59
C HIS A 109 -15.96 -3.37 -8.48
N TYR A 110 -16.42 -4.56 -8.78
CA TYR A 110 -16.97 -5.48 -7.79
C TYR A 110 -15.97 -6.62 -7.58
N ILE A 111 -15.50 -6.76 -6.37
CA ILE A 111 -14.53 -7.81 -6.03
C ILE A 111 -15.29 -8.98 -5.43
N VAL A 112 -15.39 -10.07 -6.17
CA VAL A 112 -16.10 -11.27 -5.73
C VAL A 112 -15.45 -11.84 -4.49
N GLY A 113 -16.27 -12.21 -3.52
CA GLY A 113 -15.79 -12.80 -2.27
C GLY A 113 -15.38 -11.82 -1.19
N CYS A 114 -15.37 -10.53 -1.48
CA CYS A 114 -15.08 -9.51 -0.47
C CYS A 114 -16.34 -9.22 0.33
N GLN A 115 -16.30 -9.56 1.61
CA GLN A 115 -17.39 -9.31 2.53
C GLN A 115 -17.29 -7.89 3.09
N ASN A 116 -18.34 -7.48 3.80
CA ASN A 116 -18.38 -6.19 4.48
C ASN A 116 -17.55 -6.26 5.78
N ASN A 117 -16.26 -6.17 5.64
CA ASN A 117 -15.35 -6.08 6.77
C ASN A 117 -15.19 -4.62 7.20
N THR A 118 -14.93 -4.40 8.46
CA THR A 118 -14.58 -3.07 8.95
C THR A 118 -13.15 -2.73 8.54
N LEU A 119 -12.80 -1.45 8.60
CA LEU A 119 -11.41 -1.03 8.35
C LEU A 119 -10.45 -1.72 9.33
N SER A 120 -10.85 -1.85 10.59
CA SER A 120 -10.06 -2.54 11.60
C SER A 120 -9.78 -4.00 11.21
N ASP A 121 -10.78 -4.69 10.65
CA ASP A 121 -10.61 -6.07 10.16
C ASP A 121 -9.58 -6.14 9.04
N TYR A 122 -9.66 -5.24 8.06
CA TYR A 122 -8.72 -5.20 6.94
C TYR A 122 -7.29 -4.93 7.42
N ILE A 123 -7.13 -3.99 8.35
CA ILE A 123 -5.81 -3.67 8.90
C ILE A 123 -5.20 -4.89 9.59
N SER A 124 -6.01 -5.60 10.39
CA SER A 124 -5.56 -6.82 11.07
C SER A 124 -5.14 -7.90 10.07
N MET A 125 -5.94 -8.09 9.02
CA MET A 125 -5.63 -9.06 7.96
C MET A 125 -4.32 -8.74 7.26
N VAL A 126 -4.08 -7.46 6.94
CA VAL A 126 -2.83 -7.02 6.30
C VAL A 126 -1.63 -7.34 7.20
N CYS A 127 -1.73 -6.98 8.47
CA CYS A 127 -0.65 -7.22 9.42
C CYS A 127 -0.37 -8.70 9.63
N ASP A 128 -1.42 -9.52 9.67
CA ASP A 128 -1.27 -10.97 9.78
C ASP A 128 -0.55 -11.55 8.56
N GLU A 129 -0.90 -11.05 7.36
CA GLU A 129 -0.27 -11.51 6.13
C GLU A 129 1.20 -11.09 6.04
N VAL A 130 1.52 -9.86 6.46
CA VAL A 130 2.91 -9.41 6.57
C VAL A 130 3.68 -10.32 7.54
N GLY A 131 3.07 -10.68 8.66
CA GLY A 131 3.67 -11.57 9.64
C GLY A 131 4.05 -12.93 9.07
N LYS A 132 3.20 -13.50 8.20
CA LYS A 132 3.49 -14.76 7.50
C LYS A 132 4.70 -14.61 6.58
N GLU A 133 4.78 -13.53 5.83
CA GLU A 133 5.88 -13.28 4.90
C GLU A 133 7.19 -13.03 5.62
N VAL A 134 7.17 -12.30 6.73
CA VAL A 134 8.36 -12.07 7.56
C VAL A 134 8.90 -13.38 8.12
N LYS A 135 8.03 -14.30 8.53
CA LYS A 135 8.44 -15.60 9.09
C LYS A 135 8.98 -16.57 8.04
N SER A 136 8.67 -16.37 6.77
CA SER A 136 9.11 -17.28 5.69
C SER A 136 10.54 -17.01 5.22
N ILE A 137 11.20 -15.99 5.76
CA ILE A 137 12.57 -15.60 5.38
C ILE A 137 13.61 -16.34 6.22
#